data_9d78fbf70af30a0fe6aacb88bf298854
#
_entry.id   9d78fbf70af30a0fe6aacb88bf298854
#
_cell.length_a   1.000
_cell.length_b   1.000
_cell.length_c   1.000
_cell.angle_alpha   90.00
_cell.angle_beta   90.00
_cell.angle_gamma   90.00
#
_symmetry.space_group_name_H-M   'P 1'
#
loop_
_entity.id
_entity.type
_entity.pdbx_description
1 polymer ?
#
loop_
_entity_poly.entity_id
_entity_poly.type
_entity_poly.pdbx_seq_one_letter_code
_entity_poly.pdbx_strand_id
1 'polypeptide(L)'
;MDLQLLMKYNVPVPRYTSYPTVPFWHDSTDLNWWQQSFRQQFEQSNQRDGISLYLHLPFCESLCTYCGCNKKITTFHGVETIYLEAIIREWNIYRALMETKPVIREIHLGGGTPTFFSPQNLALLLEAIFET
;
A
#
# COMPACT_ATOMS: atom_id res chain seq x y z
N MET A 1 7.92 28.48 -25.24
CA MET A 1 8.34 28.03 -23.89
C MET A 1 9.28 29.06 -23.32
N ASP A 2 9.00 29.60 -22.16
CA ASP A 2 9.85 30.68 -21.57
C ASP A 2 11.14 30.04 -21.00
N LEU A 3 12.27 30.37 -21.63
CA LEU A 3 13.59 29.84 -21.28
C LEU A 3 14.02 30.29 -19.86
N GLN A 4 13.62 31.48 -19.43
CA GLN A 4 13.94 32.00 -18.09
C GLN A 4 13.22 31.19 -17.01
N LEU A 5 11.96 30.80 -17.26
CA LEU A 5 11.19 29.97 -16.36
C LEU A 5 11.81 28.58 -16.26
N LEU A 6 12.23 28.00 -17.37
CA LEU A 6 12.90 26.71 -17.42
C LEU A 6 14.21 26.74 -16.62
N MET A 7 15.06 27.75 -16.82
CA MET A 7 16.32 27.89 -16.07
C MET A 7 16.10 28.09 -14.57
N LYS A 8 15.05 28.85 -14.20
CA LYS A 8 14.70 29.10 -12.79
C LYS A 8 14.35 27.80 -12.03
N TYR A 9 13.64 26.86 -12.68
CA TYR A 9 13.16 25.64 -12.03
C TYR A 9 13.97 24.38 -12.36
N ASN A 10 14.93 24.46 -13.27
CA ASN A 10 15.85 23.37 -13.59
C ASN A 10 17.01 23.32 -12.60
N VAL A 11 16.68 23.12 -11.35
CA VAL A 11 17.64 23.00 -10.23
C VAL A 11 17.38 21.71 -9.48
N PRO A 12 18.42 21.07 -8.90
CA PRO A 12 18.22 19.91 -8.03
C PRO A 12 17.32 20.29 -6.86
N VAL A 13 16.22 19.55 -6.69
CA VAL A 13 15.29 19.73 -5.58
C VAL A 13 15.14 18.43 -4.82
N PRO A 14 14.93 18.46 -3.50
CA PRO A 14 14.59 17.27 -2.74
C PRO A 14 13.29 16.64 -3.27
N ARG A 15 13.28 15.32 -3.37
CA ARG A 15 12.05 14.60 -3.74
C ARG A 15 11.13 14.52 -2.51
N TYR A 16 10.04 15.26 -2.55
CA TYR A 16 9.01 15.20 -1.52
C TYR A 16 7.94 14.18 -1.93
N THR A 17 7.82 13.10 -1.16
CA THR A 17 6.85 12.02 -1.39
C THR A 17 5.74 12.01 -0.34
N SER A 18 5.85 12.86 0.69
CA SER A 18 4.88 12.97 1.78
C SER A 18 4.88 14.38 2.37
N TYR A 19 3.82 14.73 3.06
CA TYR A 19 3.75 15.95 3.86
C TYR A 19 3.16 15.63 5.25
N PRO A 20 3.85 15.96 6.34
CA PRO A 20 5.22 16.53 6.38
C PRO A 20 6.25 15.60 5.77
N THR A 21 7.39 16.15 5.34
CA THR A 21 8.48 15.37 4.76
C THR A 21 9.22 14.56 5.84
N VAL A 22 9.84 13.45 5.44
CA VAL A 22 10.50 12.49 6.35
C VAL A 22 11.39 13.12 7.43
N PRO A 23 12.21 14.16 7.16
CA PRO A 23 13.02 14.80 8.21
C PRO A 23 12.21 15.45 9.35
N PHE A 24 10.92 15.68 9.15
CA PHE A 24 10.01 16.26 10.16
C PHE A 24 9.11 15.22 10.83
N TRP A 25 9.31 13.95 10.55
CA TRP A 25 8.59 12.90 11.26
C TRP A 25 9.17 12.73 12.65
N HIS A 26 8.29 12.50 13.62
CA HIS A 26 8.63 12.27 15.00
C HIS A 26 8.08 10.92 15.46
N ASP A 27 8.79 10.24 16.33
CA ASP A 27 8.39 8.93 16.90
C ASP A 27 7.25 9.05 17.94
N SER A 28 6.49 10.16 17.90
CA SER A 28 5.43 10.45 18.87
C SER A 28 4.10 9.74 18.58
N THR A 29 3.98 9.05 17.45
CA THR A 29 2.75 8.34 17.09
C THR A 29 2.73 6.98 17.77
N ASP A 30 1.89 6.80 18.78
CA ASP A 30 1.67 5.51 19.40
C ASP A 30 0.58 4.70 18.68
N LEU A 31 0.55 3.39 18.95
CA LEU A 31 -0.43 2.48 18.37
C LEU A 31 -1.87 2.83 18.74
N ASN A 32 -2.12 3.28 19.97
CA ASN A 32 -3.47 3.60 20.44
C ASN A 32 -4.02 4.82 19.71
N TRP A 33 -3.20 5.87 19.59
CA TRP A 33 -3.57 7.07 18.84
C TRP A 33 -3.89 6.73 17.38
N TRP A 34 -3.05 5.89 16.76
CA TRP A 34 -3.27 5.46 15.38
C TRP A 34 -4.58 4.68 15.22
N GLN A 35 -4.85 3.70 16.13
CA GLN A 35 -6.07 2.90 16.09
C GLN A 35 -7.33 3.74 16.29
N GLN A 36 -7.29 4.71 17.21
CA GLN A 36 -8.41 5.63 17.42
C GLN A 36 -8.67 6.50 16.20
N SER A 37 -7.62 7.07 15.62
CA SER A 37 -7.72 7.89 14.41
C SER A 37 -8.27 7.08 13.22
N PHE A 38 -7.80 5.85 13.07
CA PHE A 38 -8.29 4.94 12.04
C PHE A 38 -9.79 4.65 12.20
N ARG A 39 -10.23 4.25 13.39
CA ARG A 39 -11.65 3.98 13.68
C ARG A 39 -12.52 5.20 13.40
N GLN A 40 -12.13 6.34 13.93
CA GLN A 40 -12.88 7.58 13.75
C GLN A 40 -13.02 7.95 12.27
N GLN A 41 -11.93 7.88 11.51
CA GLN A 41 -11.96 8.19 10.08
C GLN A 41 -12.79 7.17 9.31
N PHE A 42 -12.66 5.89 9.63
CA PHE A 42 -13.43 4.82 9.00
C PHE A 42 -14.95 5.02 9.22
N GLU A 43 -15.39 5.25 10.44
CA GLU A 43 -16.80 5.47 10.77
C GLU A 43 -17.39 6.67 10.03
N GLN A 44 -16.64 7.76 9.92
CA GLN A 44 -17.10 8.99 9.25
C GLN A 44 -17.21 8.87 7.73
N SER A 45 -16.36 8.05 7.11
CA SER A 45 -16.22 8.04 5.65
C SER A 45 -16.70 6.76 4.97
N ASN A 46 -16.71 5.61 5.68
CA ASN A 46 -16.95 4.31 5.06
C ASN A 46 -18.20 4.23 4.19
N GLN A 47 -19.34 4.69 4.68
CA GLN A 47 -20.62 4.58 3.94
C GLN A 47 -20.71 5.58 2.78
N ARG A 48 -20.06 6.73 2.90
CA ARG A 48 -20.12 7.80 1.90
C ARG A 48 -19.05 7.62 0.82
N ASP A 49 -17.80 7.51 1.25
CA ASP A 49 -16.63 7.53 0.39
C ASP A 49 -16.06 6.13 0.16
N GLY A 50 -16.25 5.23 1.13
CA GLY A 50 -15.64 3.92 1.15
C GLY A 50 -14.15 3.96 1.48
N ILE A 51 -13.45 2.84 1.23
CA ILE A 51 -12.01 2.73 1.40
C ILE A 51 -11.33 2.33 0.11
N SER A 52 -10.11 2.79 -0.08
CA SER A 52 -9.19 2.32 -1.11
C SER A 52 -8.11 1.45 -0.48
N LEU A 53 -7.85 0.29 -1.05
CA LEU A 53 -6.83 -0.64 -0.59
C LEU A 53 -5.63 -0.62 -1.54
N TYR A 54 -4.44 -0.46 -0.97
CA TYR A 54 -3.19 -0.73 -1.66
C TYR A 54 -2.54 -1.99 -1.07
N LEU A 55 -2.40 -3.03 -1.88
CA LEU A 55 -1.74 -4.26 -1.49
C LEU A 55 -0.35 -4.31 -2.12
N HIS A 56 0.67 -4.27 -1.27
CA HIS A 56 2.05 -4.30 -1.72
C HIS A 56 2.49 -5.74 -1.98
N LEU A 57 2.74 -6.08 -3.25
CA LEU A 57 3.22 -7.38 -3.70
C LEU A 57 4.66 -7.23 -4.20
N PRO A 58 5.70 -7.46 -3.35
CA PRO A 58 7.05 -6.97 -3.60
C PRO A 58 7.88 -7.82 -4.56
N PHE A 59 7.40 -8.99 -5.00
CA PHE A 59 8.23 -9.93 -5.73
C PHE A 59 8.28 -9.64 -7.23
N CYS A 60 9.49 -9.81 -7.79
CA CYS A 60 9.77 -9.77 -9.22
C CYS A 60 10.79 -10.86 -9.56
N GLU A 61 10.70 -11.46 -10.75
CA GLU A 61 11.70 -12.42 -11.23
C GLU A 61 12.99 -11.73 -11.72
N SER A 62 12.88 -10.48 -12.18
CA SER A 62 14.00 -9.72 -12.69
C SER A 62 13.93 -8.25 -12.27
N LEU A 63 15.11 -7.60 -12.26
CA LEU A 63 15.23 -6.19 -11.91
C LEU A 63 15.13 -5.31 -13.17
N CYS A 64 14.16 -4.40 -13.18
CA CYS A 64 14.10 -3.35 -14.20
C CYS A 64 15.19 -2.30 -13.96
N THR A 65 15.83 -1.83 -15.04
CA THR A 65 16.96 -0.88 -14.96
C THR A 65 16.62 0.48 -14.35
N TYR A 66 15.34 0.85 -14.32
CA TYR A 66 14.82 2.13 -13.79
C TYR A 66 14.01 1.96 -12.50
N CYS A 67 14.05 0.77 -11.87
CA CYS A 67 13.15 0.43 -10.77
C CYS A 67 13.52 1.14 -9.46
N GLY A 68 12.61 1.98 -8.97
CA GLY A 68 12.66 2.60 -7.64
C GLY A 68 11.72 1.98 -6.60
N CYS A 69 11.02 0.87 -6.93
CA CYS A 69 10.05 0.25 -6.04
C CYS A 69 10.73 -0.50 -4.88
N ASN A 70 10.04 -0.59 -3.74
CA ASN A 70 10.41 -1.54 -2.70
C ASN A 70 10.06 -2.95 -3.19
N LYS A 71 11.08 -3.74 -3.55
CA LYS A 71 10.91 -5.05 -4.20
C LYS A 71 11.92 -6.06 -3.69
N LYS A 72 11.60 -7.33 -3.93
CA LYS A 72 12.47 -8.47 -3.71
C LYS A 72 12.58 -9.31 -4.99
N ILE A 73 13.78 -9.46 -5.51
CA ILE A 73 14.01 -10.27 -6.71
C ILE A 73 14.15 -11.74 -6.30
N THR A 74 13.34 -12.60 -6.89
CA THR A 74 13.37 -14.05 -6.68
C THR A 74 12.61 -14.76 -7.80
N THR A 75 13.08 -15.95 -8.16
CA THR A 75 12.35 -16.89 -9.04
C THR A 75 11.70 -18.02 -8.26
N PHE A 76 11.84 -18.02 -6.93
CA PHE A 76 11.27 -19.04 -6.05
C PHE A 76 9.85 -18.67 -5.65
N HIS A 77 8.85 -19.25 -6.31
CA HIS A 77 7.42 -19.02 -6.07
C HIS A 77 6.89 -19.53 -4.73
N GLY A 78 7.64 -20.37 -4.02
CA GLY A 78 7.26 -20.79 -2.66
C GLY A 78 7.10 -19.65 -1.64
N VAL A 79 7.60 -18.45 -1.96
CA VAL A 79 7.40 -17.26 -1.12
C VAL A 79 5.96 -16.73 -1.16
N GLU A 80 5.18 -17.06 -2.18
CA GLU A 80 3.83 -16.55 -2.39
C GLU A 80 2.92 -16.88 -1.21
N THR A 81 2.83 -18.14 -0.85
CA THR A 81 1.92 -18.62 0.22
C THR A 81 2.23 -17.95 1.55
N ILE A 82 3.51 -17.90 1.94
CA ILE A 82 3.95 -17.29 3.20
C ILE A 82 3.58 -15.81 3.24
N TYR A 83 3.77 -15.12 2.12
CA TYR A 83 3.48 -13.69 2.02
C TYR A 83 1.98 -13.42 2.02
N LEU A 84 1.20 -14.24 1.31
CA LEU A 84 -0.27 -14.15 1.32
C LEU A 84 -0.84 -14.32 2.73
N GLU A 85 -0.38 -15.33 3.47
CA GLU A 85 -0.79 -15.52 4.86
C GLU A 85 -0.48 -14.29 5.72
N ALA A 86 0.64 -13.62 5.47
CA ALA A 86 0.99 -12.40 6.19
C ALA A 86 0.04 -11.24 5.85
N ILE A 87 -0.28 -11.02 4.56
CA ILE A 87 -1.22 -9.99 4.13
C ILE A 87 -2.62 -10.25 4.71
N ILE A 88 -3.09 -11.49 4.64
CA ILE A 88 -4.42 -11.84 5.17
C ILE A 88 -4.48 -11.63 6.68
N ARG A 89 -3.42 -11.99 7.43
CA ARG A 89 -3.34 -11.68 8.86
C ARG A 89 -3.36 -10.17 9.12
N GLU A 90 -2.63 -9.40 8.35
CA GLU A 90 -2.63 -7.94 8.45
C GLU A 90 -4.02 -7.37 8.15
N TRP A 91 -4.67 -7.82 7.09
CA TRP A 91 -6.05 -7.44 6.77
C TRP A 91 -7.00 -7.72 7.94
N ASN A 92 -6.91 -8.88 8.56
CA ASN A 92 -7.75 -9.24 9.71
C ASN A 92 -7.52 -8.32 10.92
N ILE A 93 -6.29 -7.80 11.12
CA ILE A 93 -6.01 -6.80 12.15
C ILE A 93 -6.77 -5.49 11.84
N TYR A 94 -6.74 -5.03 10.60
CA TYR A 94 -7.52 -3.86 10.19
C TYR A 94 -9.02 -4.10 10.34
N ARG A 95 -9.50 -5.27 9.93
CA ARG A 95 -10.92 -5.64 10.07
C ARG A 95 -11.41 -5.63 11.51
N ALA A 96 -10.58 -6.07 12.44
CA ALA A 96 -10.90 -6.03 13.87
C ALA A 96 -11.04 -4.60 14.43
N LEU A 97 -10.53 -3.59 13.73
CA LEU A 97 -10.70 -2.18 14.08
C LEU A 97 -11.95 -1.54 13.48
N MET A 98 -12.59 -2.19 12.49
CA MET A 98 -13.76 -1.68 11.77
C MET A 98 -15.03 -2.24 12.41
N GLU A 99 -15.95 -1.37 12.85
CA GLU A 99 -17.21 -1.78 13.46
C GLU A 99 -18.22 -2.32 12.43
N THR A 100 -18.12 -1.83 11.19
CA THR A 100 -19.01 -2.22 10.10
C THR A 100 -18.23 -2.86 8.95
N LYS A 101 -18.94 -3.49 8.02
CA LYS A 101 -18.32 -4.02 6.79
C LYS A 101 -17.76 -2.87 5.95
N PRO A 102 -16.49 -2.95 5.48
CA PRO A 102 -15.93 -1.92 4.63
C PRO A 102 -16.59 -1.87 3.26
N VAL A 103 -16.85 -0.68 2.78
CA VAL A 103 -17.22 -0.42 1.40
C VAL A 103 -15.94 -0.20 0.60
N ILE A 104 -15.46 -1.25 -0.05
CA ILE A 104 -14.22 -1.18 -0.84
C ILE A 104 -14.54 -0.55 -2.19
N ARG A 105 -13.96 0.63 -2.48
CA ARG A 105 -14.12 1.35 -3.74
C ARG A 105 -13.04 1.02 -4.74
N GLU A 106 -11.82 0.83 -4.25
CA GLU A 106 -10.67 0.56 -5.10
C GLU A 106 -9.76 -0.47 -4.45
N ILE A 107 -9.17 -1.33 -5.28
CA ILE A 107 -8.05 -2.19 -4.90
C ILE A 107 -6.94 -1.96 -5.91
N HIS A 108 -5.77 -1.60 -5.40
CA HIS A 108 -4.56 -1.45 -6.18
C HIS A 108 -3.52 -2.49 -5.74
N LEU A 109 -3.06 -3.29 -6.69
CA LEU A 109 -1.96 -4.24 -6.49
C LEU A 109 -0.69 -3.63 -7.06
N GLY A 110 0.33 -3.46 -6.23
CA GLY A 110 1.54 -2.77 -6.66
C GLY A 110 2.80 -3.23 -5.93
N GLY A 111 3.90 -2.52 -6.13
CA GLY A 111 5.19 -2.79 -5.50
C GLY A 111 6.19 -3.45 -6.41
N GLY A 112 6.09 -4.75 -6.62
CA GLY A 112 6.88 -5.54 -7.58
C GLY A 112 6.10 -5.79 -8.87
N THR A 113 5.95 -7.06 -9.21
CA THR A 113 5.14 -7.53 -10.32
C THR A 113 3.96 -8.32 -9.76
N PRO A 114 2.74 -7.77 -9.72
CA PRO A 114 1.59 -8.47 -9.13
C PRO A 114 1.34 -9.85 -9.74
N THR A 115 1.59 -10.00 -11.05
CA THR A 115 1.48 -11.27 -11.77
C THR A 115 2.64 -12.25 -11.52
N PHE A 116 3.55 -11.94 -10.61
CA PHE A 116 4.44 -12.93 -10.00
C PHE A 116 3.63 -13.97 -9.21
N PHE A 117 2.55 -13.52 -8.58
CA PHE A 117 1.64 -14.40 -7.87
C PHE A 117 0.77 -15.17 -8.86
N SER A 118 0.59 -16.46 -8.60
CA SER A 118 -0.29 -17.30 -9.40
C SER A 118 -1.74 -16.78 -9.39
N PRO A 119 -2.53 -17.03 -10.45
CA PRO A 119 -3.94 -16.65 -10.48
C PRO A 119 -4.73 -17.21 -9.28
N GLN A 120 -4.40 -18.42 -8.85
CA GLN A 120 -5.03 -19.07 -7.70
C GLN A 120 -4.74 -18.32 -6.40
N ASN A 121 -3.49 -17.92 -6.20
CA ASN A 121 -3.07 -17.14 -5.03
C ASN A 121 -3.68 -15.74 -5.02
N LEU A 122 -3.78 -15.09 -6.18
CA LEU A 122 -4.47 -13.80 -6.28
C LEU A 122 -5.98 -13.93 -6.00
N ALA A 123 -6.61 -15.00 -6.47
CA ALA A 123 -8.01 -15.28 -6.17
C ALA A 123 -8.23 -15.46 -4.66
N LEU A 124 -7.42 -16.30 -4.00
CA LEU A 124 -7.47 -16.49 -2.54
C LEU A 124 -7.32 -15.18 -1.77
N LEU A 125 -6.40 -14.30 -2.20
CA LEU A 125 -6.21 -13.00 -1.58
C LEU A 125 -7.45 -12.13 -1.69
N LEU A 126 -8.04 -12.04 -2.88
CA LEU A 126 -9.24 -11.22 -3.11
C LEU A 126 -10.46 -11.80 -2.40
N GLU A 127 -10.64 -13.11 -2.40
CA GLU A 127 -11.70 -13.79 -1.64
C GLU A 127 -11.60 -13.45 -0.15
N ALA A 128 -10.40 -13.59 0.45
CA ALA A 128 -10.18 -13.25 1.85
C ALA A 128 -10.50 -11.79 2.19
N ILE A 129 -10.32 -10.86 1.23
CA ILE A 129 -10.64 -9.43 1.42
C ILE A 129 -12.13 -9.18 1.31
N PHE A 130 -12.82 -9.81 0.37
CA PHE A 130 -14.24 -9.54 0.10
C PHE A 130 -15.22 -10.33 0.97
N GLU A 131 -14.83 -11.49 1.48
CA GLU A 131 -15.68 -12.34 2.33
C GLU A 131 -15.80 -11.84 3.77
N THR A 132 -14.93 -10.92 4.19
CA THR A 132 -14.88 -10.38 5.58
C THR A 132 -15.84 -9.21 5.86
#